data_0e3c48d1f2152e587dcf71a9d657def0
#
_entry.id   0e3c48d1f2152e587dcf71a9d657def0
#
_cell.length_a   1.000
_cell.length_b   1.000
_cell.length_c   1.000
_cell.angle_alpha   90.00
_cell.angle_beta   90.00
_cell.angle_gamma   90.00
#
_symmetry.space_group_name_H-M   'P 1'
#
loop_
_entity.id
_entity.type
_entity.pdbx_description
1 polymer ?
#
loop_
_entity_poly.entity_id
_entity_poly.type
_entity_poly.pdbx_seq_one_letter_code
_entity_poly.pdbx_strand_id
1 'polypeptide(L)'
;MNLLIVDDEIVTTQVLEEQLDRALLSIDQIYVAYNTSMARDILQKNKVELILCDIEMPKENGIHFLEWVREQKIQTEVIFLTSHEKFEYAYGAVQNGAANYLLKPIDMNKINQALLRVTEIIAWKQKTEEI
;
A
#
# COMPACT_ATOMS: atom_id res chain seq x y z
N MET A 1 -12.61 4.56 -2.61
CA MET A 1 -11.17 4.88 -2.62
C MET A 1 -10.44 4.14 -3.72
N ASN A 2 -9.29 4.63 -4.11
CA ASN A 2 -8.41 3.96 -5.07
C ASN A 2 -7.25 3.30 -4.36
N LEU A 3 -6.91 2.09 -4.78
CA LEU A 3 -5.82 1.28 -4.23
C LEU A 3 -4.73 1.09 -5.27
N LEU A 4 -3.47 1.22 -4.85
CA LEU A 4 -2.31 0.86 -5.67
C LEU A 4 -1.61 -0.34 -5.05
N ILE A 5 -1.39 -1.37 -5.85
CA ILE A 5 -0.59 -2.54 -5.47
C ILE A 5 0.77 -2.41 -6.14
N VAL A 6 1.85 -2.47 -5.36
CA VAL A 6 3.22 -2.41 -5.85
C VAL A 6 3.95 -3.69 -5.45
N ASP A 7 4.24 -4.55 -6.40
CA ASP A 7 4.93 -5.82 -6.17
C ASP A 7 5.51 -6.32 -7.50
N ASP A 8 6.76 -6.75 -7.49
CA ASP A 8 7.41 -7.27 -8.69
C ASP A 8 7.00 -8.70 -9.03
N GLU A 9 6.32 -9.39 -8.10
CA GLU A 9 5.79 -10.73 -8.33
C GLU A 9 4.39 -10.65 -8.96
N ILE A 10 4.30 -10.91 -10.26
CA ILE A 10 3.05 -10.81 -11.02
C ILE A 10 1.94 -11.67 -10.41
N VAL A 11 2.26 -12.90 -9.99
CA VAL A 11 1.29 -13.81 -9.39
C VAL A 11 0.68 -13.21 -8.11
N THR A 12 1.50 -12.59 -7.28
CA THR A 12 1.03 -11.91 -6.06
C THR A 12 0.03 -10.81 -6.41
N THR A 13 0.33 -9.98 -7.39
CA THR A 13 -0.59 -8.91 -7.81
C THR A 13 -1.91 -9.46 -8.33
N GLN A 14 -1.87 -10.55 -9.08
CA GLN A 14 -3.08 -11.19 -9.61
C GLN A 14 -3.97 -11.73 -8.50
N VAL A 15 -3.38 -12.42 -7.52
CA VAL A 15 -4.12 -12.95 -6.37
C VAL A 15 -4.79 -11.82 -5.59
N LEU A 16 -4.06 -10.73 -5.34
CA LEU A 16 -4.59 -9.58 -4.62
C LEU A 16 -5.74 -8.93 -5.40
N GLU A 17 -5.58 -8.72 -6.70
CA GLU A 17 -6.66 -8.14 -7.51
C GLU A 17 -7.93 -8.98 -7.49
N GLU A 18 -7.79 -10.31 -7.53
CA GLU A 18 -8.93 -11.23 -7.57
C GLU A 18 -9.61 -11.39 -6.21
N GLN A 19 -8.84 -11.40 -5.12
CA GLN A 19 -9.33 -11.82 -3.81
C GLN A 19 -9.57 -10.69 -2.82
N LEU A 20 -9.21 -9.45 -3.16
CA LEU A 20 -9.57 -8.31 -2.33
C LEU A 20 -11.08 -8.07 -2.38
N ASP A 21 -11.68 -7.84 -1.23
CA ASP A 21 -13.11 -7.59 -1.11
C ASP A 21 -13.41 -6.13 -1.43
N ARG A 22 -13.63 -5.85 -2.71
CA ARG A 22 -13.85 -4.48 -3.20
C ARG A 22 -15.07 -3.80 -2.58
N ALA A 23 -16.12 -4.57 -2.35
CA ALA A 23 -17.35 -4.02 -1.75
C ALA A 23 -17.12 -3.64 -0.29
N LEU A 24 -16.54 -4.56 0.49
CA LEU A 24 -16.22 -4.33 1.89
C LEU A 24 -15.29 -3.13 2.07
N LEU A 25 -14.29 -3.00 1.20
CA LEU A 25 -13.25 -1.99 1.29
C LEU A 25 -13.63 -0.68 0.57
N SER A 26 -14.76 -0.65 -0.11
CA SER A 26 -15.19 0.51 -0.91
C SER A 26 -14.15 0.93 -1.94
N ILE A 27 -13.58 -0.05 -2.65
CA ILE A 27 -12.56 0.19 -3.67
C ILE A 27 -13.21 0.53 -5.00
N ASP A 28 -12.86 1.69 -5.56
CA ASP A 28 -13.32 2.14 -6.88
C ASP A 28 -12.40 1.62 -7.98
N GLN A 29 -11.09 1.85 -7.84
CA GLN A 29 -10.08 1.43 -8.81
C GLN A 29 -8.93 0.74 -8.10
N ILE A 30 -8.39 -0.31 -8.74
CA ILE A 30 -7.11 -0.93 -8.34
C ILE A 30 -6.11 -0.68 -9.46
N TYR A 31 -5.02 -0.01 -9.10
CA TYR A 31 -3.86 0.16 -9.96
C TYR A 31 -2.78 -0.85 -9.55
N VAL A 32 -2.01 -1.33 -10.51
CA VAL A 32 -0.92 -2.27 -10.26
C VAL A 32 0.37 -1.74 -10.85
N ALA A 33 1.43 -1.74 -10.07
CA ALA A 33 2.78 -1.40 -10.49
C ALA A 33 3.71 -2.54 -10.11
N TYR A 34 4.62 -2.89 -11.02
CA TYR A 34 5.57 -3.97 -10.82
C TYR A 34 6.94 -3.47 -10.37
N ASN A 35 7.09 -2.17 -10.26
CA ASN A 35 8.28 -1.50 -9.74
C ASN A 35 7.90 -0.09 -9.28
N THR A 36 8.84 0.57 -8.60
CA THR A 36 8.59 1.89 -8.04
C THR A 36 8.50 3.00 -9.08
N SER A 37 9.13 2.84 -10.23
CA SER A 37 9.00 3.80 -11.34
C SER A 37 7.56 3.85 -11.86
N MET A 38 6.96 2.70 -12.08
CA MET A 38 5.54 2.60 -12.47
C MET A 38 4.63 3.18 -11.37
N ALA A 39 4.94 2.88 -10.12
CA ALA A 39 4.17 3.38 -8.98
C ALA A 39 4.20 4.91 -8.91
N ARG A 40 5.35 5.53 -9.14
CA ARG A 40 5.48 7.00 -9.16
C ARG A 40 4.62 7.62 -10.26
N ASP A 41 4.64 7.04 -11.46
CA ASP A 41 3.82 7.53 -12.57
C ASP A 41 2.34 7.48 -12.22
N ILE A 42 1.89 6.40 -11.61
CA ILE A 42 0.49 6.24 -11.20
C ILE A 42 0.11 7.31 -10.18
N LEU A 43 0.95 7.52 -9.17
CA LEU A 43 0.69 8.49 -8.11
C LEU A 43 0.70 9.94 -8.60
N GLN A 44 1.47 10.24 -9.65
CA GLN A 44 1.50 11.58 -10.24
C GLN A 44 0.27 11.89 -11.08
N LYS A 45 -0.42 10.85 -11.58
CA LYS A 45 -1.56 11.01 -12.49
C LYS A 45 -2.90 10.71 -11.84
N ASN A 46 -2.91 10.03 -10.69
CA ASN A 46 -4.14 9.55 -10.07
C ASN A 46 -4.11 9.79 -8.57
N LYS A 47 -5.28 10.04 -8.01
CA LYS A 47 -5.43 10.09 -6.56
C LYS A 47 -5.53 8.66 -6.02
N VAL A 48 -4.63 8.31 -5.11
CA VAL A 48 -4.57 6.98 -4.49
C VAL A 48 -4.58 7.16 -2.98
N GLU A 49 -5.57 6.59 -2.31
CA GLU A 49 -5.72 6.71 -0.85
C GLU A 49 -4.98 5.64 -0.08
N LEU A 50 -4.69 4.49 -0.72
CA LEU A 50 -4.05 3.37 -0.04
C LEU A 50 -3.11 2.64 -0.99
N ILE A 51 -1.89 2.37 -0.51
CA ILE A 51 -0.88 1.60 -1.24
C ILE A 51 -0.58 0.32 -0.46
N LEU A 52 -0.64 -0.82 -1.14
CA LEU A 52 -0.16 -2.09 -0.64
C LEU A 52 1.14 -2.41 -1.38
N CYS A 53 2.27 -2.39 -0.67
CA CYS A 53 3.59 -2.36 -1.28
C CYS A 53 4.51 -3.44 -0.73
N ASP A 54 5.16 -4.18 -1.63
CA ASP A 54 6.28 -5.05 -1.26
C ASP A 54 7.51 -4.19 -0.91
N ILE A 55 8.37 -4.71 -0.05
CA ILE A 55 9.61 -4.02 0.33
C ILE A 55 10.76 -4.43 -0.58
N GLU A 56 11.02 -5.73 -0.72
CA GLU A 56 12.16 -6.21 -1.50
C GLU A 56 11.82 -6.33 -2.98
N MET A 57 12.22 -5.33 -3.74
CA MET A 57 12.08 -5.28 -5.18
C MET A 57 13.42 -4.90 -5.81
N PRO A 58 13.68 -5.32 -7.08
CA PRO A 58 14.88 -4.89 -7.79
C PRO A 58 14.97 -3.36 -7.91
N LYS A 59 16.18 -2.81 -7.86
CA LYS A 59 16.53 -1.40 -8.03
C LYS A 59 16.18 -0.50 -6.85
N GLU A 60 14.95 -0.53 -6.36
CA GLU A 60 14.54 0.31 -5.24
C GLU A 60 13.57 -0.47 -4.35
N ASN A 61 13.81 -0.49 -3.03
CA ASN A 61 12.91 -1.14 -2.10
C ASN A 61 11.73 -0.24 -1.71
N GLY A 62 10.70 -0.87 -1.13
CA GLY A 62 9.46 -0.18 -0.77
C GLY A 62 9.63 0.89 0.31
N ILE A 63 10.60 0.74 1.20
CA ILE A 63 10.88 1.77 2.24
C ILE A 63 11.39 3.06 1.59
N HIS A 64 12.35 2.94 0.65
CA HIS A 64 12.84 4.07 -0.13
C HIS A 64 11.73 4.75 -0.91
N PHE A 65 10.86 3.95 -1.51
CA PHE A 65 9.70 4.46 -2.22
C PHE A 65 8.76 5.25 -1.29
N LEU A 66 8.50 4.73 -0.09
CA LEU A 66 7.68 5.45 0.90
C LEU A 66 8.31 6.77 1.32
N GLU A 67 9.63 6.80 1.51
CA GLU A 67 10.35 8.05 1.80
C GLU A 67 10.08 9.09 0.70
N TRP A 68 10.17 8.68 -0.57
CA TRP A 68 9.87 9.55 -1.69
C TRP A 68 8.41 10.05 -1.65
N VAL A 69 7.46 9.17 -1.37
CA VAL A 69 6.04 9.53 -1.25
C VAL A 69 5.85 10.63 -0.21
N ARG A 70 6.50 10.49 0.94
CA ARG A 70 6.42 11.49 2.03
C ARG A 70 7.08 12.80 1.64
N GLU A 71 8.22 12.75 0.97
CA GLU A 71 8.91 13.95 0.47
C GLU A 71 8.06 14.73 -0.53
N GLN A 72 7.31 14.04 -1.37
CA GLN A 72 6.38 14.65 -2.33
C GLN A 72 5.11 15.17 -1.67
N LYS A 73 4.93 14.94 -0.38
CA LYS A 73 3.72 15.32 0.38
C LYS A 73 2.44 14.71 -0.19
N ILE A 74 2.56 13.54 -0.78
CA ILE A 74 1.41 12.78 -1.26
C ILE A 74 0.73 12.14 -0.05
N GLN A 75 -0.54 12.49 0.16
CA GLN A 75 -1.31 11.94 1.27
C GLN A 75 -1.91 10.60 0.86
N THR A 76 -1.27 9.53 1.28
CA THR A 76 -1.73 8.17 1.06
C THR A 76 -1.29 7.31 2.24
N GLU A 77 -2.11 6.35 2.60
CA GLU A 77 -1.74 5.35 3.60
C GLU A 77 -0.97 4.23 2.93
N VAL A 78 0.01 3.65 3.61
CA VAL A 78 0.83 2.58 3.05
C VAL A 78 0.84 1.39 4.00
N ILE A 79 0.54 0.21 3.46
CA ILE A 79 0.71 -1.07 4.13
C ILE A 79 1.78 -1.85 3.38
N PHE A 80 2.79 -2.33 4.10
CA PHE A 80 3.81 -3.19 3.50
C PHE A 80 3.42 -4.66 3.59
N LEU A 81 3.71 -5.39 2.52
CA LEU A 81 3.56 -6.84 2.45
C LEU A 81 4.88 -7.43 1.98
N THR A 82 5.58 -8.16 2.85
CA THR A 82 6.94 -8.61 2.57
C THR A 82 7.19 -10.05 3.04
N SER A 83 8.10 -10.75 2.36
CA SER A 83 8.56 -12.10 2.77
C SER A 83 9.67 -12.06 3.82
N HIS A 84 10.20 -10.89 4.14
CA HIS A 84 11.38 -10.76 4.99
C HIS A 84 11.09 -9.95 6.25
N GLU A 85 11.21 -10.60 7.40
CA GLU A 85 11.06 -9.97 8.70
C GLU A 85 12.42 -9.45 9.16
N LYS A 86 12.76 -8.23 8.72
CA LYS A 86 14.00 -7.55 9.10
C LYS A 86 13.71 -6.34 9.96
N PHE A 87 14.53 -6.14 10.98
CA PHE A 87 14.40 -5.00 11.87
C PHE A 87 14.44 -3.67 11.10
N GLU A 88 15.36 -3.53 10.15
CA GLU A 88 15.52 -2.30 9.35
C GLU A 88 14.24 -1.97 8.58
N TYR A 89 13.52 -2.98 8.10
CA TYR A 89 12.28 -2.77 7.37
C TYR A 89 11.16 -2.28 8.29
N ALA A 90 11.00 -2.93 9.44
CA ALA A 90 10.01 -2.51 10.43
C ALA A 90 10.30 -1.10 10.94
N TYR A 91 11.57 -0.81 11.23
CA TYR A 91 12.01 0.52 11.67
C TYR A 91 11.71 1.57 10.61
N GLY A 92 12.10 1.32 9.36
CA GLY A 92 11.84 2.26 8.25
C GLY A 92 10.35 2.48 8.01
N ALA A 93 9.53 1.44 8.13
CA ALA A 93 8.08 1.55 8.01
C ALA A 93 7.50 2.48 9.09
N VAL A 94 7.89 2.29 10.34
CA VAL A 94 7.43 3.13 11.45
C VAL A 94 7.90 4.57 11.27
N GLN A 95 9.17 4.77 10.93
CA GLN A 95 9.75 6.11 10.74
C GLN A 95 9.05 6.92 9.66
N ASN A 96 8.55 6.27 8.63
CA ASN A 96 7.89 6.93 7.49
C ASN A 96 6.36 6.85 7.56
N GLY A 97 5.83 6.45 8.70
CA GLY A 97 4.40 6.49 8.96
C GLY A 97 3.58 5.47 8.16
N ALA A 98 4.12 4.28 7.93
CA ALA A 98 3.33 3.19 7.35
C ALA A 98 2.21 2.79 8.32
N ALA A 99 1.05 2.47 7.77
CA ALA A 99 -0.12 2.10 8.57
C ALA A 99 -0.02 0.68 9.12
N ASN A 100 0.66 -0.22 8.42
CA ASN A 100 0.86 -1.59 8.87
C ASN A 100 2.00 -2.26 8.11
N TYR A 101 2.40 -3.43 8.59
CA TYR A 101 3.49 -4.24 8.07
C TYR A 101 3.08 -5.71 8.19
N LEU A 102 2.83 -6.34 7.06
CA LEU A 102 2.31 -7.71 7.00
C LEU A 102 3.33 -8.64 6.34
N LEU A 103 3.35 -9.89 6.78
CA LEU A 103 4.27 -10.89 6.24
C LEU A 103 3.59 -11.80 5.22
N LYS A 104 4.31 -12.14 4.14
CA LYS A 104 3.96 -13.24 3.25
C LYS A 104 4.29 -14.57 3.96
N PRO A 105 3.63 -15.69 3.65
CA PRO A 105 2.68 -15.89 2.56
C PRO A 105 1.34 -15.20 2.79
N ILE A 106 0.65 -14.90 1.68
CA ILE A 106 -0.59 -14.15 1.69
C ILE A 106 -1.68 -14.91 2.44
N ASP A 107 -2.26 -14.23 3.44
CA ASP A 107 -3.50 -14.64 4.09
C ASP A 107 -4.54 -13.56 3.79
N MET A 108 -5.46 -13.84 2.88
CA MET A 108 -6.42 -12.84 2.40
C MET A 108 -7.34 -12.33 3.49
N ASN A 109 -7.67 -13.16 4.49
CA ASN A 109 -8.49 -12.70 5.62
C ASN A 109 -7.76 -11.63 6.41
N LYS A 110 -6.47 -11.83 6.69
CA LYS A 110 -5.65 -10.85 7.40
C LYS A 110 -5.47 -9.57 6.59
N ILE A 111 -5.23 -9.71 5.29
CA ILE A 111 -5.06 -8.57 4.39
C ILE A 111 -6.35 -7.75 4.33
N ASN A 112 -7.49 -8.38 4.09
CA ASN A 112 -8.77 -7.68 4.02
C ASN A 112 -9.09 -6.97 5.34
N GLN A 113 -8.81 -7.60 6.49
CA GLN A 113 -9.02 -6.98 7.79
C GLN A 113 -8.08 -5.79 8.04
N ALA A 114 -6.81 -5.92 7.67
CA ALA A 114 -5.84 -4.83 7.82
C ALA A 114 -6.21 -3.64 6.93
N LEU A 115 -6.62 -3.91 5.69
CA LEU A 115 -7.07 -2.86 4.77
C LEU A 115 -8.36 -2.20 5.28
N LEU A 116 -9.29 -2.97 5.81
CA LEU A 116 -10.53 -2.41 6.35
C LEU A 116 -10.26 -1.39 7.46
N ARG A 117 -9.36 -1.70 8.38
CA ARG A 117 -8.98 -0.76 9.45
C ARG A 117 -8.43 0.54 8.89
N VAL A 118 -7.61 0.45 7.85
CA VAL A 118 -7.03 1.64 7.22
C VAL A 118 -8.09 2.42 6.45
N THR A 119 -9.03 1.75 5.78
CA THR A 119 -10.14 2.46 5.11
C THR A 119 -10.98 3.26 6.10
N GLU A 120 -11.18 2.75 7.30
CA GLU A 120 -11.89 3.47 8.36
C GLU A 120 -11.12 4.72 8.79
N ILE A 121 -9.80 4.63 8.92
CA ILE A 121 -8.93 5.76 9.23
C ILE A 121 -8.99 6.80 8.11
N ILE A 122 -8.92 6.38 6.86
CA ILE A 122 -9.00 7.26 5.69
C ILE A 122 -10.34 8.02 5.70
N ALA A 123 -11.43 7.30 5.89
CA ALA A 123 -12.77 7.89 5.92
C ALA A 123 -12.90 8.91 7.05
N TRP A 124 -12.37 8.61 8.23
CA TRP A 124 -12.37 9.51 9.35
C TRP A 124 -11.57 10.79 9.09
N LYS A 125 -10.38 10.67 8.49
CA LYS A 125 -9.54 11.82 8.12
C LYS A 125 -10.23 12.71 7.10
N GLN A 126 -10.84 12.14 6.07
CA GLN A 126 -11.59 12.89 5.07
C GLN A 126 -12.77 13.64 5.69
N LYS A 127 -13.48 13.01 6.61
CA LYS A 127 -14.60 13.62 7.30
C LYS A 127 -14.16 14.80 8.19
N THR A 128 -13.03 14.68 8.86
CA THR A 128 -12.50 15.76 9.71
C THR A 128 -11.95 16.93 8.90
N GLU A 129 -11.43 16.70 7.71
CA GLU A 129 -10.96 17.75 6.81
C GLU A 129 -12.11 18.61 6.25
N GLU A 130 -13.33 18.08 6.21
CA GLU A 130 -14.52 18.79 5.76
C GLU A 130 -15.09 19.74 6.82
N ILE A 131 -14.66 19.63 8.05
CA ILE A 131 -15.08 20.49 9.14
C ILE A 131 -14.16 21.71 9.24
#